data_65ffc9a23f28cf0df1f175b6d5efc66f
#
_entry.id   65ffc9a23f28cf0df1f175b6d5efc66f
#
_cell.length_a   1.000
_cell.length_b   1.000
_cell.length_c   1.000
_cell.angle_alpha   90.00
_cell.angle_beta   90.00
_cell.angle_gamma   90.00
#
_symmetry.space_group_name_H-M   'P 1'
#
loop_
_entity.id
_entity.type
_entity.pdbx_description
1 polymer ?
#
loop_
_entity_poly.entity_id
_entity_poly.type
_entity_poly.pdbx_seq_one_letter_code
_entity_poly.pdbx_strand_id
1 'polypeptide(L)'
;MVFEVNEVFDGQIELDESYFGGHRKGKQGRDAAGKVAVFGLLKRQGKVFTVVVENTKTETLMPVIVRKIKPDSWVYTDTYRSYDALDVSKFHHERINHSELFTVKQNHINGIENFWSQAKRILRKYNGIDRKNFPLFLKECEFRFNFGAPKEQLKILRK
;
A
#
# COMPACT_ATOMS: atom_id res chain seq x y z
N MET A 1 -8.72 2.42 19.69
CA MET A 1 -9.62 2.69 18.55
C MET A 1 -8.81 2.53 17.27
N VAL A 2 -9.21 1.62 16.41
CA VAL A 2 -8.55 1.43 15.11
C VAL A 2 -9.37 2.20 14.08
N PHE A 3 -8.80 3.26 13.51
CA PHE A 3 -9.42 3.98 12.41
C PHE A 3 -9.14 3.21 11.11
N GLU A 4 -10.10 2.45 10.64
CA GLU A 4 -10.02 1.83 9.32
C GLU A 4 -10.61 2.75 8.26
N VAL A 5 -9.96 2.79 7.11
CA VAL A 5 -10.53 3.41 5.92
C VAL A 5 -11.57 2.45 5.34
N ASN A 6 -12.83 2.63 5.76
CA ASN A 6 -13.95 1.83 5.26
C ASN A 6 -14.44 2.28 3.86
N GLU A 7 -13.82 3.29 3.32
CA GLU A 7 -14.15 3.86 2.02
C GLU A 7 -13.83 2.87 0.88
N VAL A 8 -14.73 2.77 -0.08
CA VAL A 8 -14.48 2.10 -1.35
C VAL A 8 -13.93 3.14 -2.32
N PHE A 9 -12.78 2.86 -2.89
CA PHE A 9 -12.08 3.78 -3.77
C PHE A 9 -12.62 3.75 -5.19
N ASP A 10 -12.64 4.89 -5.84
CA ASP A 10 -12.96 5.07 -7.25
C ASP A 10 -12.02 6.06 -7.92
N GLY A 11 -12.01 6.10 -9.24
CA GLY A 11 -11.16 6.98 -10.04
C GLY A 11 -9.80 6.38 -10.32
N GLN A 12 -8.73 7.05 -9.93
CA GLN A 12 -7.35 6.63 -10.18
C GLN A 12 -6.71 6.10 -8.90
N ILE A 13 -6.34 4.83 -8.92
CA ILE A 13 -5.81 4.12 -7.75
C ILE A 13 -4.45 3.51 -8.07
N GLU A 14 -3.47 3.76 -7.23
CA GLU A 14 -2.16 3.12 -7.26
C GLU A 14 -2.17 1.90 -6.34
N LEU A 15 -1.65 0.78 -6.83
CA LEU A 15 -1.48 -0.46 -6.07
C LEU A 15 0.00 -0.81 -6.00
N ASP A 16 0.43 -1.23 -4.83
CA ASP A 16 1.78 -1.73 -4.63
C ASP A 16 1.87 -2.60 -3.36
N GLU A 17 2.87 -3.45 -3.30
CA GLU A 17 3.22 -4.19 -2.10
C GLU A 17 4.54 -3.72 -1.51
N SER A 18 4.66 -3.84 -0.19
CA SER A 18 5.90 -3.55 0.51
C SER A 18 6.17 -4.56 1.62
N TYR A 19 7.44 -4.73 1.96
CA TYR A 19 7.88 -5.71 2.95
C TYR A 19 8.56 -4.99 4.12
N PHE A 20 8.19 -5.39 5.33
CA PHE A 20 8.67 -4.81 6.59
C PHE A 20 9.34 -5.85 7.46
N GLY A 21 10.35 -5.41 8.22
CA GLY A 21 11.10 -6.29 9.13
C GLY A 21 12.18 -7.13 8.41
N GLY A 22 12.70 -8.15 9.09
CA GLY A 22 13.61 -9.12 8.47
C GLY A 22 15.08 -8.70 8.39
N HIS A 23 15.59 -7.94 9.37
CA HIS A 23 17.03 -7.73 9.50
C HIS A 23 17.72 -9.00 10.01
N ARG A 24 18.07 -9.89 9.09
CA ARG A 24 19.12 -10.89 9.28
C ARG A 24 20.23 -10.62 8.28
N LYS A 25 21.48 -10.51 8.78
CA LYS A 25 22.67 -10.40 7.93
C LYS A 25 22.64 -11.47 6.84
N GLY A 26 22.69 -11.07 5.58
CA GLY A 26 22.98 -11.96 4.46
C GLY A 26 21.85 -12.35 3.52
N LYS A 27 20.58 -12.01 3.78
CA LYS A 27 19.48 -12.26 2.83
C LYS A 27 18.70 -10.99 2.51
N GLN A 28 18.88 -10.50 1.29
CA GLN A 28 18.08 -9.43 0.69
C GLN A 28 17.07 -10.08 -0.28
N GLY A 29 15.85 -9.54 -0.35
CA GLY A 29 14.84 -9.98 -1.30
C GLY A 29 13.44 -10.12 -0.71
N ARG A 30 12.46 -10.34 -1.58
CA ARG A 30 11.03 -10.52 -1.23
C ARG A 30 10.80 -11.73 -0.31
N ASP A 31 11.59 -12.78 -0.46
CA ASP A 31 11.46 -14.05 0.26
C ASP A 31 12.34 -14.15 1.52
N ALA A 32 12.88 -13.05 2.04
CA ALA A 32 13.67 -13.09 3.26
C ALA A 32 12.79 -13.51 4.44
N ALA A 33 13.13 -14.64 5.06
CA ALA A 33 12.44 -15.17 6.23
C ALA A 33 12.28 -14.10 7.32
N GLY A 34 11.04 -13.87 7.76
CA GLY A 34 10.73 -12.91 8.80
C GLY A 34 10.19 -11.56 8.33
N LYS A 35 10.08 -11.31 7.03
CA LYS A 35 9.41 -10.11 6.52
C LYS A 35 7.89 -10.24 6.59
N VAL A 36 7.25 -9.12 6.86
CA VAL A 36 5.79 -8.98 6.81
C VAL A 36 5.42 -8.33 5.49
N ALA A 37 4.62 -9.00 4.68
CA ALA A 37 4.11 -8.46 3.44
C ALA A 37 2.90 -7.56 3.72
N VAL A 38 2.91 -6.38 3.13
CA VAL A 38 1.81 -5.40 3.22
C VAL A 38 1.38 -5.04 1.82
N PHE A 39 0.08 -5.06 1.59
CA PHE A 39 -0.53 -4.58 0.36
C PHE A 39 -1.16 -3.21 0.59
N GLY A 40 -0.96 -2.29 -0.33
CA GLY A 40 -1.45 -0.91 -0.25
C GLY A 40 -2.21 -0.47 -1.50
N LEU A 41 -3.24 0.32 -1.27
CA LEU A 41 -4.04 0.98 -2.28
C LEU A 41 -4.04 2.48 -1.95
N LEU A 42 -3.69 3.32 -2.91
CA LEU A 42 -3.74 4.77 -2.77
C LEU A 42 -4.63 5.37 -3.85
N LYS A 43 -5.69 6.06 -3.44
CA LYS A 43 -6.44 6.93 -4.34
C LYS A 43 -5.61 8.19 -4.60
N ARG A 44 -5.29 8.48 -5.87
CA ARG A 44 -4.55 9.69 -6.23
C ARG A 44 -5.24 10.93 -5.68
N GLN A 45 -4.48 11.81 -5.03
CA GLN A 45 -4.96 12.98 -4.30
C GLN A 45 -5.96 12.65 -3.15
N GLY A 46 -5.95 11.43 -2.67
CA GLY A 46 -6.83 10.94 -1.63
C GLY A 46 -6.11 10.11 -0.58
N LYS A 47 -6.84 9.17 -0.01
CA LYS A 47 -6.38 8.35 1.12
C LYS A 47 -5.63 7.11 0.66
N VAL A 48 -4.80 6.58 1.55
CA VAL A 48 -4.19 5.26 1.47
C VAL A 48 -4.95 4.28 2.37
N PHE A 49 -5.09 3.06 1.89
CA PHE A 49 -5.52 1.88 2.65
C PHE A 49 -4.42 0.83 2.60
N THR A 50 -4.12 0.22 3.72
CA THR A 50 -3.11 -0.83 3.82
C THR A 50 -3.64 -2.04 4.56
N VAL A 51 -3.14 -3.21 4.19
CA VAL A 51 -3.47 -4.47 4.86
C VAL A 51 -2.27 -5.41 4.87
N VAL A 52 -2.03 -6.04 6.01
CA VAL A 52 -1.06 -7.13 6.10
C VAL A 52 -1.63 -8.34 5.36
N VAL A 53 -0.83 -8.92 4.49
CA VAL A 53 -1.22 -10.08 3.67
C VAL A 53 -0.27 -11.25 3.95
N GLU A 54 -0.79 -12.46 3.78
CA GLU A 54 0.00 -13.67 3.95
C GLU A 54 1.08 -13.80 2.87
N ASN A 55 0.73 -13.43 1.66
CA ASN A 55 1.60 -13.43 0.50
C ASN A 55 1.11 -12.40 -0.53
N THR A 56 1.89 -12.18 -1.58
CA THR A 56 1.57 -11.23 -2.66
C THR A 56 1.11 -11.93 -3.94
N LYS A 57 0.53 -13.12 -3.82
CA LYS A 57 -0.03 -13.84 -4.96
C LYS A 57 -1.38 -13.25 -5.39
N THR A 58 -1.73 -13.48 -6.65
CA THR A 58 -2.99 -13.03 -7.24
C THR A 58 -4.20 -13.41 -6.40
N GLU A 59 -4.26 -14.66 -5.91
CA GLU A 59 -5.36 -15.18 -5.11
C GLU A 59 -5.55 -14.43 -3.78
N THR A 60 -4.47 -13.86 -3.26
CA THR A 60 -4.49 -13.07 -2.02
C THR A 60 -4.85 -11.62 -2.28
N LEU A 61 -4.34 -11.02 -3.35
CA LEU A 61 -4.51 -9.58 -3.63
C LEU A 61 -5.86 -9.26 -4.28
N MET A 62 -6.33 -10.09 -5.21
CA MET A 62 -7.56 -9.82 -5.95
C MET A 62 -8.81 -9.65 -5.08
N PRO A 63 -9.05 -10.44 -4.03
CA PRO A 63 -10.20 -10.23 -3.14
C PRO A 63 -10.19 -8.86 -2.45
N VAL A 64 -9.00 -8.37 -2.09
CA VAL A 64 -8.84 -7.02 -1.50
C VAL A 64 -9.16 -5.94 -2.53
N ILE A 65 -8.63 -6.07 -3.74
CA ILE A 65 -8.84 -5.13 -4.85
C ILE A 65 -10.34 -5.03 -5.18
N VAL A 66 -11.00 -6.16 -5.40
CA VAL A 66 -12.44 -6.19 -5.74
C VAL A 66 -13.31 -5.61 -4.64
N ARG A 67 -12.95 -5.82 -3.37
CA ARG A 67 -13.70 -5.28 -2.24
C ARG A 67 -13.50 -3.78 -2.04
N LYS A 68 -12.30 -3.27 -2.35
CA LYS A 68 -11.89 -1.89 -2.03
C LYS A 68 -11.97 -0.93 -3.19
N ILE A 69 -12.12 -1.40 -4.43
CA ILE A 69 -12.13 -0.56 -5.63
C ILE A 69 -13.41 -0.80 -6.42
N LYS A 70 -14.08 0.30 -6.80
CA LYS A 70 -15.25 0.24 -7.67
C LYS A 70 -14.87 -0.24 -9.07
N PRO A 71 -15.72 -1.02 -9.77
CA PRO A 71 -15.55 -1.34 -11.18
C PRO A 71 -15.34 -0.08 -12.02
N ASP A 72 -14.70 -0.22 -13.17
CA ASP A 72 -14.36 0.86 -14.12
C ASP A 72 -13.36 1.90 -13.60
N SER A 73 -12.78 1.69 -12.42
CA SER A 73 -11.67 2.51 -11.93
C SER A 73 -10.39 2.25 -12.71
N TRP A 74 -9.55 3.26 -12.79
CA TRP A 74 -8.20 3.15 -13.34
C TRP A 74 -7.24 2.68 -12.25
N VAL A 75 -6.53 1.59 -12.51
CA VAL A 75 -5.63 0.95 -11.56
C VAL A 75 -4.22 0.95 -12.12
N TYR A 76 -3.30 1.53 -11.37
CA TYR A 76 -1.88 1.66 -11.73
C TYR A 76 -1.06 0.72 -10.86
N THR A 77 -0.25 -0.13 -11.49
CA THR A 77 0.64 -1.09 -10.80
C THR A 77 2.03 -1.06 -11.42
N ASP A 78 2.99 -1.68 -10.74
CA ASP A 78 4.24 -2.07 -11.40
C ASP A 78 4.01 -3.28 -12.36
N THR A 79 5.08 -3.83 -12.90
CA THR A 79 5.04 -4.98 -13.83
C THR A 79 5.01 -6.34 -13.12
N TYR A 80 4.71 -6.38 -11.82
CA TYR A 80 4.67 -7.63 -11.07
C TYR A 80 3.55 -8.56 -11.53
N ARG A 81 3.87 -9.82 -11.76
CA ARG A 81 2.95 -10.81 -12.37
C ARG A 81 1.66 -11.07 -11.58
N SER A 82 1.66 -10.81 -10.27
CA SER A 82 0.44 -10.96 -9.47
C SER A 82 -0.69 -10.02 -9.90
N TYR A 83 -0.39 -8.99 -10.68
CA TYR A 83 -1.37 -8.06 -11.25
C TYR A 83 -1.86 -8.46 -12.65
N ASP A 84 -1.39 -9.57 -13.22
CA ASP A 84 -1.81 -10.00 -14.58
C ASP A 84 -3.33 -10.25 -14.66
N ALA A 85 -3.95 -10.68 -13.57
CA ALA A 85 -5.40 -10.87 -13.49
C ALA A 85 -6.21 -9.58 -13.67
N LEU A 86 -5.61 -8.41 -13.45
CA LEU A 86 -6.26 -7.12 -13.67
C LEU A 86 -6.50 -6.81 -15.15
N ASP A 87 -5.72 -7.39 -16.05
CA ASP A 87 -5.84 -7.16 -17.51
C ASP A 87 -7.16 -7.70 -18.07
N VAL A 88 -7.75 -8.69 -17.40
CA VAL A 88 -9.04 -9.31 -17.77
C VAL A 88 -10.15 -9.00 -16.77
N SER A 89 -9.94 -8.03 -15.92
CA SER A 89 -10.86 -7.65 -14.85
C SER A 89 -11.83 -6.53 -15.28
N LYS A 90 -12.65 -6.09 -14.32
CA LYS A 90 -13.56 -4.95 -14.46
C LYS A 90 -12.88 -3.58 -14.33
N PHE A 91 -11.55 -3.55 -14.20
CA PHE A 91 -10.76 -2.33 -14.02
C PHE A 91 -10.01 -1.98 -15.30
N HIS A 92 -9.72 -0.68 -15.47
CA HIS A 92 -8.76 -0.21 -16.47
C HIS A 92 -7.37 -0.33 -15.86
N HIS A 93 -6.56 -1.25 -16.35
CA HIS A 93 -5.25 -1.55 -15.77
C HIS A 93 -4.14 -0.90 -16.60
N GLU A 94 -3.31 -0.09 -15.94
CA GLU A 94 -2.11 0.53 -16.49
C GLU A 94 -0.87 0.03 -15.74
N ARG A 95 0.03 -0.61 -16.47
CA ARG A 95 1.30 -1.08 -15.94
C ARG A 95 2.37 -0.02 -16.11
N ILE A 96 3.13 0.19 -15.05
CA ILE A 96 4.23 1.13 -15.04
C ILE A 96 5.55 0.37 -15.14
N ASN A 97 6.22 0.56 -16.27
CA ASN A 97 7.56 0.03 -16.47
C ASN A 97 8.60 1.08 -16.03
N HIS A 98 9.24 0.85 -14.90
CA HIS A 98 10.25 1.75 -14.35
C HIS A 98 11.46 1.97 -15.28
N SER A 99 11.68 1.10 -16.27
CA SER A 99 12.76 1.25 -17.26
C SER A 99 12.43 2.21 -18.41
N GLU A 100 11.14 2.56 -18.60
CA GLU A 100 10.66 3.41 -19.70
C GLU A 100 10.16 4.79 -19.25
N LEU A 101 10.41 5.15 -18.02
CA LEU A 101 9.78 6.26 -17.28
C LEU A 101 10.06 7.68 -17.78
N PHE A 102 10.84 7.86 -18.84
CA PHE A 102 11.17 9.22 -19.30
C PHE A 102 10.11 9.90 -20.17
N THR A 103 9.00 9.23 -20.52
CA THR A 103 8.10 9.74 -21.55
C THR A 103 6.62 9.95 -21.18
N VAL A 104 6.13 9.45 -20.04
CA VAL A 104 4.70 9.59 -19.71
C VAL A 104 4.47 10.18 -18.32
N LYS A 105 4.22 11.49 -18.29
CA LYS A 105 4.03 12.29 -17.05
C LYS A 105 2.87 11.85 -16.15
N GLN A 106 1.95 11.00 -16.59
CA GLN A 106 0.75 10.62 -15.83
C GLN A 106 0.76 9.18 -15.30
N ASN A 107 1.61 8.32 -15.82
CA ASN A 107 1.67 6.92 -15.41
C ASN A 107 2.78 6.72 -14.38
N HIS A 108 2.44 6.77 -13.10
CA HIS A 108 3.35 6.54 -11.98
C HIS A 108 2.60 5.96 -10.79
N ILE A 109 3.35 5.33 -9.89
CA ILE A 109 2.91 4.90 -8.55
C ILE A 109 3.65 5.63 -7.44
N ASN A 110 4.10 6.85 -7.71
CA ASN A 110 4.91 7.65 -6.79
C ASN A 110 4.20 7.96 -5.47
N GLY A 111 2.88 8.03 -5.47
CA GLY A 111 2.09 8.30 -4.27
C GLY A 111 2.20 7.17 -3.26
N ILE A 112 1.99 5.93 -3.69
CA ILE A 112 2.09 4.76 -2.80
C ILE A 112 3.55 4.49 -2.40
N GLU A 113 4.51 4.70 -3.29
CA GLU A 113 5.94 4.59 -2.97
C GLU A 113 6.37 5.62 -1.92
N ASN A 114 5.87 6.85 -2.01
CA ASN A 114 6.08 7.88 -1.01
C ASN A 114 5.51 7.48 0.36
N PHE A 115 4.31 6.92 0.38
CA PHE A 115 3.73 6.37 1.61
C PHE A 115 4.64 5.31 2.23
N TRP A 116 5.13 4.34 1.44
CA TRP A 116 6.05 3.32 1.95
C TRP A 116 7.33 3.91 2.53
N SER A 117 7.88 4.92 1.88
CA SER A 117 9.08 5.60 2.35
C SER A 117 8.85 6.29 3.69
N GLN A 118 7.71 6.94 3.88
CA GLN A 118 7.31 7.56 5.13
C GLN A 118 7.06 6.53 6.24
N ALA A 119 6.30 5.47 5.95
CA ALA A 119 6.01 4.41 6.90
C ALA A 119 7.29 3.71 7.37
N LYS A 120 8.18 3.35 6.46
CA LYS A 120 9.48 2.75 6.81
C LYS A 120 10.34 3.67 7.68
N ARG A 121 10.33 4.97 7.43
CA ARG A 121 11.05 5.96 8.25
C ARG A 121 10.51 6.05 9.66
N ILE A 122 9.18 6.05 9.82
CA ILE A 122 8.52 6.07 11.13
C ILE A 122 8.81 4.77 11.88
N LEU A 123 8.60 3.62 11.25
CA LEU A 123 8.72 2.31 11.88
C LEU A 123 10.17 1.91 12.21
N ARG A 124 11.15 2.49 11.51
CA ARG A 124 12.58 2.28 11.82
C ARG A 124 12.97 2.72 13.24
N LYS A 125 12.24 3.66 13.81
CA LYS A 125 12.47 4.13 15.19
C LYS A 125 12.09 3.09 16.24
N TYR A 126 11.26 2.13 15.89
CA TYR A 126 10.80 1.08 16.78
C TYR A 126 11.56 -0.22 16.46
N ASN A 127 12.58 -0.52 17.27
CA ASN A 127 13.32 -1.76 17.13
C ASN A 127 12.49 -2.93 17.68
N GLY A 128 12.33 -3.98 16.86
CA GLY A 128 11.74 -5.22 17.32
C GLY A 128 10.23 -5.18 17.55
N ILE A 129 9.47 -4.51 16.67
CA ILE A 129 8.00 -4.59 16.70
C ILE A 129 7.58 -6.05 16.56
N ASP A 130 6.83 -6.55 17.54
CA ASP A 130 6.22 -7.86 17.48
C ASP A 130 5.25 -7.92 16.28
N ARG A 131 5.29 -9.01 15.52
CA ARG A 131 4.39 -9.25 14.39
C ARG A 131 2.91 -9.11 14.77
N LYS A 132 2.55 -9.50 15.97
CA LYS A 132 1.20 -9.37 16.52
C LYS A 132 0.74 -7.91 16.58
N ASN A 133 1.64 -7.00 16.90
CA ASN A 133 1.37 -5.58 17.07
C ASN A 133 1.64 -4.76 15.79
N PHE A 134 2.34 -5.34 14.81
CA PHE A 134 2.70 -4.65 13.58
C PHE A 134 1.50 -4.03 12.84
N PRO A 135 0.33 -4.67 12.71
CA PRO A 135 -0.84 -4.08 12.08
C PRO A 135 -1.28 -2.76 12.72
N LEU A 136 -1.13 -2.60 14.03
CA LEU A 136 -1.49 -1.37 14.74
C LEU A 136 -0.54 -0.22 14.37
N PHE A 137 0.76 -0.48 14.32
CA PHE A 137 1.76 0.50 13.89
C PHE A 137 1.56 0.90 12.41
N LEU A 138 1.19 -0.04 11.58
CA LEU A 138 0.88 0.22 10.19
C LEU A 138 -0.34 1.14 10.04
N LYS A 139 -1.40 0.89 10.82
CA LYS A 139 -2.60 1.74 10.85
C LYS A 139 -2.31 3.14 11.38
N GLU A 140 -1.38 3.30 12.30
CA GLU A 140 -0.91 4.62 12.72
C GLU A 140 -0.23 5.38 11.57
N CYS A 141 0.62 4.70 10.79
CA CYS A 141 1.25 5.31 9.62
C CYS A 141 0.20 5.74 8.57
N GLU A 142 -0.78 4.87 8.33
CA GLU A 142 -1.92 5.15 7.44
C GLU A 142 -2.72 6.37 7.93
N PHE A 143 -3.06 6.42 9.21
CA PHE A 143 -3.77 7.55 9.82
C PHE A 143 -3.01 8.87 9.66
N ARG A 144 -1.71 8.87 9.97
CA ARG A 144 -0.86 10.06 9.83
C ARG A 144 -0.79 10.56 8.39
N PHE A 145 -0.70 9.65 7.44
CA PHE A 145 -0.68 10.01 6.02
C PHE A 145 -2.02 10.58 5.56
N ASN A 146 -3.12 9.96 5.95
CA ASN A 146 -4.46 10.31 5.49
C ASN A 146 -4.99 11.62 6.08
N PHE A 147 -4.57 11.98 7.30
CA PHE A 147 -5.11 13.12 8.03
C PHE A 147 -4.09 14.25 8.26
N GLY A 148 -2.92 14.15 7.66
CA GLY A 148 -1.96 15.24 7.53
C GLY A 148 -1.42 15.77 8.85
N ALA A 149 -1.53 17.08 9.07
CA ALA A 149 -0.92 17.76 10.20
C ALA A 149 -1.46 17.31 11.59
N PRO A 150 -0.62 17.27 12.64
CA PRO A 150 -1.02 16.84 13.99
C PRO A 150 -2.26 17.55 14.53
N LYS A 151 -2.45 18.82 14.19
CA LYS A 151 -3.62 19.61 14.61
C LYS A 151 -4.94 19.04 14.05
N GLU A 152 -4.92 18.59 12.81
CA GLU A 152 -6.10 17.95 12.18
C GLU A 152 -6.34 16.55 12.76
N GLN A 153 -5.29 15.79 12.99
CA GLN A 153 -5.35 14.49 13.64
C GLN A 153 -5.98 14.57 15.04
N LEU A 154 -5.59 15.57 15.83
CA LEU A 154 -6.16 15.81 17.17
C LEU A 154 -7.65 16.13 17.15
N LYS A 155 -8.14 16.85 16.14
CA LYS A 155 -9.58 17.11 15.99
C LYS A 155 -10.38 15.83 15.79
N ILE A 156 -9.82 14.85 15.06
CA ILE A 156 -10.48 13.57 14.79
C ILE A 156 -10.50 12.71 16.05
N LEU A 157 -9.38 12.68 16.80
CA LEU A 157 -9.24 11.88 18.01
C LEU A 157 -10.07 12.38 19.19
N ARG A 158 -10.54 13.64 19.15
CA ARG A 158 -11.41 14.25 20.19
C ARG A 158 -12.91 14.02 19.95
N LYS A 159 -13.30 13.46 18.83
CA LYS A 159 -14.68 13.07 18.53
C LYS A 159 -14.97 11.66 18.99
#